data_20123247f39b8ab13164b7be87dbacb8
#
_entry.id   20123247f39b8ab13164b7be87dbacb8
#
_cell.length_a   1.000
_cell.length_b   1.000
_cell.length_c   1.000
_cell.angle_alpha   90.00
_cell.angle_beta   90.00
_cell.angle_gamma   90.00
#
_symmetry.space_group_name_H-M   'P 1'
#
loop_
_entity.id
_entity.type
_entity.pdbx_description
1 polymer ?
#
loop_
_entity_poly.entity_id
_entity_poly.type
_entity_poly.pdbx_seq_one_letter_code
_entity_poly.pdbx_strand_id
1 'polypeptide(L)'
;MYDHKKIRQKRNVKQRKIVKSFLMVCIIMGMVWMFINYQNWRKEIRARQEWLESVLTEEKKWILENQGAAGEIYMNGEKAGDVNPYFACMAALGLLAETKNCPMSETEKNAVSRYLNWHTKMLLETDGKMGIYRKEGQELVYVEKADSEDGYLGMYLFLMGEYLKKTGDTESLESWQEGIHLAVDKIQSLMRDGTTQVSTENTTIYLMDNLEVWKGLSALEAADIMQDDMRQTQVITEMRENLQKQIETVFWDEKNQRWRIMRDSDHYNPEKFYPDGIAQVYPLICGFKVKEKKAQKALYNQFTEKFQWQEMNKTRKGFAWTITGMAAVQVRDNKHLIELIKNYETEFHKNRKYPLYTGEAGWICREIGDGVFWH
;
A
#
# COMPACT_ATOMS: atom_id res chain seq x y z
N MET A 1 -12.35 85.25 -4.83
CA MET A 1 -11.98 84.02 -5.63
C MET A 1 -10.87 83.16 -5.01
N TYR A 2 -10.09 83.70 -4.10
CA TYR A 2 -8.92 82.95 -3.47
C TYR A 2 -9.32 81.98 -2.35
N ASP A 3 -10.45 82.23 -1.70
CA ASP A 3 -10.88 81.46 -0.49
C ASP A 3 -11.54 80.09 -0.85
N HIS A 4 -12.25 80.03 -1.95
CA HIS A 4 -12.93 78.82 -2.41
C HIS A 4 -11.95 77.72 -2.84
N LYS A 5 -10.76 78.06 -3.36
CA LYS A 5 -9.71 77.09 -3.73
C LYS A 5 -9.07 76.45 -2.50
N LYS A 6 -8.80 77.20 -1.43
CA LYS A 6 -8.20 76.72 -0.18
C LYS A 6 -9.17 75.77 0.57
N ILE A 7 -10.49 76.08 0.56
CA ILE A 7 -11.50 75.23 1.19
C ILE A 7 -11.64 73.91 0.43
N ARG A 8 -11.61 73.94 -0.90
CA ARG A 8 -11.68 72.72 -1.75
C ARG A 8 -10.45 71.84 -1.59
N GLN A 9 -9.26 72.45 -1.45
CA GLN A 9 -8.02 71.73 -1.20
C GLN A 9 -8.01 71.05 0.18
N LYS A 10 -8.44 71.74 1.24
CA LYS A 10 -8.57 71.14 2.59
C LYS A 10 -9.61 70.00 2.63
N ARG A 11 -10.73 70.11 1.90
CA ARG A 11 -11.73 69.04 1.78
C ARG A 11 -11.21 67.80 1.06
N ASN A 12 -10.46 67.97 -0.02
CA ASN A 12 -9.83 66.87 -0.76
C ASN A 12 -8.75 66.16 0.08
N VAL A 13 -7.96 66.88 0.87
CA VAL A 13 -6.93 66.29 1.78
C VAL A 13 -7.64 65.50 2.90
N LYS A 14 -8.77 66.01 3.45
CA LYS A 14 -9.51 65.29 4.48
C LYS A 14 -10.18 64.01 3.91
N GLN A 15 -10.75 64.08 2.71
CA GLN A 15 -11.29 62.90 2.02
C GLN A 15 -10.22 61.86 1.71
N ARG A 16 -9.05 62.27 1.22
CA ARG A 16 -7.94 61.34 0.98
C ARG A 16 -7.44 60.66 2.27
N LYS A 17 -7.44 61.35 3.41
CA LYS A 17 -7.09 60.75 4.70
C LYS A 17 -8.13 59.73 5.14
N ILE A 18 -9.44 60.03 5.00
CA ILE A 18 -10.53 59.10 5.33
C ILE A 18 -10.45 57.85 4.47
N VAL A 19 -10.26 58.00 3.15
CA VAL A 19 -10.10 56.84 2.23
C VAL A 19 -8.90 56.01 2.58
N LYS A 20 -7.73 56.62 2.89
CA LYS A 20 -6.54 55.89 3.33
C LYS A 20 -6.78 55.13 4.64
N SER A 21 -7.43 55.76 5.63
CA SER A 21 -7.75 55.08 6.89
C SER A 21 -8.73 53.93 6.70
N PHE A 22 -9.74 54.09 5.84
CA PHE A 22 -10.68 53.02 5.50
C PHE A 22 -9.97 51.84 4.81
N LEU A 23 -9.12 52.12 3.81
CA LEU A 23 -8.29 51.09 3.15
C LEU A 23 -7.40 50.37 4.16
N MET A 24 -6.78 51.07 5.09
CA MET A 24 -5.93 50.48 6.12
C MET A 24 -6.71 49.54 7.05
N VAL A 25 -7.94 49.94 7.45
CA VAL A 25 -8.86 49.10 8.24
C VAL A 25 -9.24 47.82 7.46
N CYS A 26 -9.59 47.95 6.17
CA CYS A 26 -9.90 46.78 5.32
C CYS A 26 -8.74 45.83 5.19
N ILE A 27 -7.50 46.35 5.04
CA ILE A 27 -6.26 45.49 4.98
C ILE A 27 -6.06 44.77 6.31
N ILE A 28 -6.21 45.47 7.46
CA ILE A 28 -6.07 44.87 8.79
C ILE A 28 -7.12 43.77 8.99
N MET A 29 -8.39 44.04 8.65
CA MET A 29 -9.45 43.03 8.75
C MET A 29 -9.19 41.84 7.85
N GLY A 30 -8.67 42.05 6.62
CA GLY A 30 -8.28 41.00 5.71
C GLY A 30 -7.14 40.13 6.29
N MET A 31 -6.12 40.76 6.89
CA MET A 31 -5.03 40.01 7.54
C MET A 31 -5.51 39.24 8.76
N VAL A 32 -6.37 39.81 9.60
CA VAL A 32 -6.97 39.10 10.75
C VAL A 32 -7.79 37.89 10.28
N TRP A 33 -8.63 38.09 9.25
CA TRP A 33 -9.41 37.00 8.67
C TRP A 33 -8.52 35.88 8.10
N MET A 34 -7.48 36.22 7.35
CA MET A 34 -6.51 35.23 6.85
C MET A 34 -5.79 34.49 8.00
N PHE A 35 -5.41 35.22 9.07
CA PHE A 35 -4.79 34.61 10.24
C PHE A 35 -5.72 33.63 10.96
N ILE A 36 -6.99 34.00 11.17
CA ILE A 36 -8.01 33.12 11.77
C ILE A 36 -8.21 31.86 10.92
N ASN A 37 -8.38 32.01 9.61
CA ASN A 37 -8.53 30.87 8.70
C ASN A 37 -7.28 29.96 8.69
N TYR A 38 -6.10 30.56 8.73
CA TYR A 38 -4.84 29.80 8.84
C TYR A 38 -4.77 28.99 10.16
N GLN A 39 -5.16 29.58 11.29
CA GLN A 39 -5.20 28.87 12.57
C GLN A 39 -6.24 27.75 12.58
N ASN A 40 -7.41 27.96 12.02
CA ASN A 40 -8.45 26.93 11.89
C ASN A 40 -7.97 25.79 10.99
N TRP A 41 -7.40 26.11 9.84
CA TRP A 41 -6.81 25.12 8.93
C TRP A 41 -5.72 24.29 9.62
N ARG A 42 -4.80 24.91 10.39
CA ARG A 42 -3.81 24.17 11.17
C ARG A 42 -4.41 23.24 12.22
N LYS A 43 -5.50 23.67 12.88
CA LYS A 43 -6.21 22.82 13.84
C LYS A 43 -6.83 21.59 13.17
N GLU A 44 -7.46 21.80 12.03
CA GLU A 44 -8.06 20.69 11.25
C GLU A 44 -7.01 19.67 10.77
N ILE A 45 -5.87 20.16 10.28
CA ILE A 45 -4.76 19.27 9.88
C ILE A 45 -4.28 18.48 11.09
N ARG A 46 -4.04 19.15 12.24
CA ARG A 46 -3.56 18.47 13.44
C ARG A 46 -4.55 17.41 13.91
N ALA A 47 -5.83 17.76 14.01
CA ALA A 47 -6.87 16.80 14.41
C ALA A 47 -6.95 15.58 13.47
N ARG A 48 -6.77 15.81 12.16
CA ARG A 48 -6.71 14.73 11.17
C ARG A 48 -5.47 13.85 11.38
N GLN A 49 -4.31 14.44 11.63
CA GLN A 49 -3.07 13.71 11.89
C GLN A 49 -3.20 12.85 13.16
N GLU A 50 -3.68 13.42 14.26
CA GLU A 50 -3.91 12.72 15.52
C GLU A 50 -4.88 11.54 15.34
N TRP A 51 -5.94 11.73 14.55
CA TRP A 51 -6.88 10.66 14.22
C TRP A 51 -6.21 9.55 13.40
N LEU A 52 -5.47 9.86 12.32
CA LEU A 52 -4.78 8.87 11.51
C LEU A 52 -3.73 8.09 12.32
N GLU A 53 -3.00 8.75 13.20
CA GLU A 53 -2.01 8.12 14.09
C GLU A 53 -2.69 7.21 15.12
N SER A 54 -3.89 7.56 15.61
CA SER A 54 -4.71 6.70 16.45
C SER A 54 -5.10 5.43 15.72
N VAL A 55 -5.64 5.54 14.49
CA VAL A 55 -6.00 4.39 13.66
C VAL A 55 -4.77 3.50 13.42
N LEU A 56 -3.63 4.08 13.02
CA LEU A 56 -2.38 3.35 12.80
C LEU A 56 -1.97 2.54 14.03
N THR A 57 -2.00 3.17 15.20
CA THR A 57 -1.59 2.54 16.47
C THR A 57 -2.52 1.38 16.84
N GLU A 58 -3.82 1.56 16.66
CA GLU A 58 -4.81 0.53 17.01
C GLU A 58 -4.79 -0.66 16.06
N GLU A 59 -4.58 -0.42 14.75
CA GLU A 59 -4.47 -1.51 13.78
C GLU A 59 -3.18 -2.31 13.98
N LYS A 60 -2.06 -1.66 14.22
CA LYS A 60 -0.81 -2.34 14.58
C LYS A 60 -0.96 -3.19 15.84
N LYS A 61 -1.60 -2.64 16.88
CA LYS A 61 -1.87 -3.38 18.10
C LYS A 61 -2.70 -4.63 17.81
N TRP A 62 -3.74 -4.51 17.01
CA TRP A 62 -4.57 -5.65 16.65
C TRP A 62 -3.81 -6.72 15.86
N ILE A 63 -2.93 -6.35 14.95
CA ILE A 63 -2.05 -7.29 14.25
C ILE A 63 -1.14 -8.02 15.25
N LEU A 64 -0.52 -7.28 16.19
CA LEU A 64 0.34 -7.86 17.23
C LEU A 64 -0.41 -8.85 18.13
N GLU A 65 -1.67 -8.57 18.49
CA GLU A 65 -2.54 -9.44 19.27
C GLU A 65 -2.91 -10.74 18.55
N ASN A 66 -2.81 -10.75 17.21
CA ASN A 66 -3.05 -11.92 16.36
C ASN A 66 -1.75 -12.65 15.96
N GLN A 67 -0.60 -12.32 16.55
CA GLN A 67 0.63 -13.05 16.32
C GLN A 67 0.77 -14.21 17.31
N GLY A 68 1.02 -15.41 16.81
CA GLY A 68 1.26 -16.60 17.60
C GLY A 68 2.67 -16.70 18.19
N ALA A 69 2.88 -17.70 19.01
CA ALA A 69 4.13 -17.87 19.77
C ALA A 69 5.34 -18.20 18.87
N ALA A 70 5.13 -18.92 17.77
CA ALA A 70 6.20 -19.23 16.81
C ALA A 70 6.49 -18.07 15.84
N GLY A 71 5.67 -17.03 15.84
CA GLY A 71 5.81 -15.85 14.98
C GLY A 71 4.78 -15.75 13.87
N GLU A 72 3.98 -16.80 13.65
CA GLU A 72 2.88 -16.81 12.68
C GLU A 72 1.87 -15.69 12.96
N ILE A 73 1.26 -15.12 11.92
CA ILE A 73 0.20 -14.12 12.04
C ILE A 73 -1.10 -14.74 11.53
N TYR A 74 -2.07 -14.87 12.44
CA TYR A 74 -3.38 -15.44 12.13
C TYR A 74 -4.23 -14.49 11.31
N MET A 75 -5.00 -15.05 10.37
CA MET A 75 -6.18 -14.38 9.83
C MET A 75 -7.19 -14.21 10.97
N ASN A 76 -8.11 -13.27 10.83
CA ASN A 76 -9.23 -13.12 11.75
C ASN A 76 -10.56 -13.26 10.98
N GLY A 77 -11.68 -12.95 11.61
CA GLY A 77 -13.01 -13.12 11.06
C GLY A 77 -13.46 -14.57 11.10
N GLU A 78 -14.08 -15.05 10.05
CA GLU A 78 -14.55 -16.45 9.93
C GLU A 78 -13.41 -17.45 9.84
N LYS A 79 -12.20 -16.98 9.53
CA LYS A 79 -10.99 -17.78 9.43
C LYS A 79 -10.06 -17.65 10.64
N ALA A 80 -10.61 -17.31 11.80
CA ALA A 80 -9.85 -17.26 13.05
C ALA A 80 -9.15 -18.60 13.31
N GLY A 81 -7.84 -18.54 13.55
CA GLY A 81 -6.98 -19.73 13.69
C GLY A 81 -6.35 -20.22 12.39
N ASP A 82 -6.72 -19.70 11.24
CA ASP A 82 -6.02 -19.95 9.98
C ASP A 82 -4.86 -18.95 9.82
N VAL A 83 -3.76 -19.44 9.24
CA VAL A 83 -2.61 -18.65 8.78
C VAL A 83 -2.54 -18.77 7.27
N ASN A 84 -2.78 -17.67 6.58
CA ASN A 84 -2.47 -17.55 5.16
C ASN A 84 -1.23 -16.67 5.02
N PRO A 85 -0.07 -17.21 4.60
CA PRO A 85 1.19 -16.48 4.53
C PRO A 85 1.13 -15.22 3.66
N TYR A 86 0.33 -15.22 2.61
CA TYR A 86 0.13 -14.05 1.74
C TYR A 86 -0.49 -12.88 2.52
N PHE A 87 -1.60 -13.10 3.23
CA PHE A 87 -2.23 -12.08 4.07
C PHE A 87 -1.40 -11.74 5.31
N ALA A 88 -0.67 -12.70 5.86
CA ALA A 88 0.25 -12.48 6.97
C ALA A 88 1.43 -11.59 6.58
N CYS A 89 1.96 -11.68 5.35
CA CYS A 89 2.93 -10.73 4.80
C CYS A 89 2.36 -9.30 4.74
N MET A 90 1.10 -9.14 4.31
CA MET A 90 0.43 -7.84 4.29
C MET A 90 0.30 -7.24 5.69
N ALA A 91 -0.10 -8.07 6.67
CA ALA A 91 -0.19 -7.65 8.07
C ALA A 91 1.18 -7.22 8.61
N ALA A 92 2.23 -8.00 8.37
CA ALA A 92 3.59 -7.70 8.79
C ALA A 92 4.15 -6.43 8.12
N LEU A 93 3.84 -6.19 6.83
CA LEU A 93 4.14 -4.93 6.14
C LEU A 93 3.48 -3.73 6.84
N GLY A 94 2.27 -3.90 7.38
CA GLY A 94 1.57 -2.88 8.16
C GLY A 94 2.30 -2.52 9.46
N LEU A 95 2.94 -3.48 10.13
CA LEU A 95 3.75 -3.21 11.32
C LEU A 95 5.00 -2.35 11.00
N LEU A 96 5.49 -2.40 9.77
CA LEU A 96 6.59 -1.54 9.30
C LEU A 96 6.16 -0.11 8.96
N ALA A 97 4.86 0.18 8.91
CA ALA A 97 4.37 1.52 8.62
C ALA A 97 4.73 2.48 9.75
N GLU A 98 5.08 3.71 9.43
CA GLU A 98 5.45 4.72 10.41
C GLU A 98 5.08 6.12 9.93
N THR A 99 4.89 7.02 10.90
CA THR A 99 4.77 8.46 10.66
C THR A 99 5.81 9.19 11.50
N LYS A 100 5.95 10.48 11.30
CA LYS A 100 6.88 11.30 12.08
C LYS A 100 6.64 11.20 13.60
N ASN A 101 5.38 11.10 14.02
CA ASN A 101 5.01 11.09 15.44
C ASN A 101 4.69 9.66 15.96
N CYS A 102 4.56 8.70 15.06
CA CYS A 102 4.35 7.29 15.37
C CYS A 102 5.42 6.45 14.64
N PRO A 103 6.69 6.49 15.10
CA PRO A 103 7.75 5.68 14.52
C PRO A 103 7.53 4.20 14.83
N MET A 104 8.15 3.34 14.04
CA MET A 104 8.16 1.89 14.30
C MET A 104 8.83 1.60 15.65
N SER A 105 8.14 0.84 16.51
CA SER A 105 8.67 0.43 17.82
C SER A 105 9.51 -0.85 17.71
N GLU A 106 10.37 -1.11 18.72
CA GLU A 106 11.11 -2.38 18.82
C GLU A 106 10.18 -3.59 18.93
N THR A 107 9.00 -3.44 19.53
CA THR A 107 7.99 -4.52 19.58
C THR A 107 7.50 -4.90 18.18
N GLU A 108 7.22 -3.91 17.34
CA GLU A 108 6.77 -4.11 15.95
C GLU A 108 7.90 -4.70 15.10
N LYS A 109 9.12 -4.17 15.22
CA LYS A 109 10.30 -4.71 14.56
C LYS A 109 10.52 -6.18 14.90
N ASN A 110 10.50 -6.51 16.19
CA ASN A 110 10.67 -7.88 16.68
C ASN A 110 9.52 -8.80 16.22
N ALA A 111 8.30 -8.29 16.12
CA ALA A 111 7.17 -9.07 15.63
C ALA A 111 7.34 -9.43 14.15
N VAL A 112 7.79 -8.48 13.31
CA VAL A 112 8.07 -8.76 11.90
C VAL A 112 9.24 -9.73 11.74
N SER A 113 10.33 -9.57 12.50
CA SER A 113 11.47 -10.51 12.50
C SER A 113 11.03 -11.94 12.88
N ARG A 114 10.20 -12.10 13.92
CA ARG A 114 9.66 -13.42 14.30
C ARG A 114 8.78 -14.02 13.20
N TYR A 115 7.96 -13.20 12.54
CA TYR A 115 7.17 -13.68 11.41
C TYR A 115 8.06 -14.10 10.24
N LEU A 116 9.09 -13.34 9.90
CA LEU A 116 10.06 -13.71 8.85
C LEU A 116 10.79 -15.01 9.18
N ASN A 117 11.20 -15.22 10.44
CA ASN A 117 11.79 -16.47 10.90
C ASN A 117 10.83 -17.65 10.70
N TRP A 118 9.57 -17.49 11.11
CA TRP A 118 8.54 -18.51 10.92
C TRP A 118 8.31 -18.79 9.43
N HIS A 119 8.13 -17.74 8.61
CA HIS A 119 7.83 -17.88 7.19
C HIS A 119 9.00 -18.55 6.45
N THR A 120 10.24 -18.10 6.69
CA THR A 120 11.46 -18.70 6.11
C THR A 120 11.56 -20.18 6.46
N LYS A 121 11.34 -20.55 7.72
CA LYS A 121 11.34 -21.94 8.16
C LYS A 121 10.30 -22.76 7.39
N MET A 122 9.07 -22.28 7.31
CA MET A 122 7.99 -22.98 6.60
C MET A 122 8.30 -23.10 5.10
N LEU A 123 8.88 -22.05 4.49
CA LEU A 123 9.27 -22.04 3.09
C LEU A 123 10.32 -23.13 2.80
N LEU A 124 11.32 -23.28 3.66
CA LEU A 124 12.37 -24.32 3.55
C LEU A 124 11.79 -25.73 3.75
N GLU A 125 10.94 -25.92 4.77
CA GLU A 125 10.32 -27.21 5.07
C GLU A 125 9.39 -27.71 3.94
N THR A 126 8.79 -26.80 3.20
CA THR A 126 7.85 -27.12 2.09
C THR A 126 8.50 -27.06 0.70
N ASP A 127 9.80 -26.87 0.62
CA ASP A 127 10.53 -26.67 -0.65
C ASP A 127 9.88 -25.58 -1.52
N GLY A 128 9.51 -24.44 -0.89
CA GLY A 128 8.91 -23.28 -1.56
C GLY A 128 7.42 -23.38 -1.83
N LYS A 129 6.77 -24.49 -1.48
CA LYS A 129 5.32 -24.70 -1.70
C LYS A 129 4.51 -24.31 -0.47
N MET A 130 4.27 -23.03 -0.32
CA MET A 130 3.45 -22.52 0.78
C MET A 130 1.96 -22.81 0.57
N GLY A 131 1.20 -22.75 1.65
CA GLY A 131 -0.25 -22.94 1.64
C GLY A 131 -0.90 -22.31 2.86
N ILE A 132 -2.18 -22.60 3.05
CA ILE A 132 -2.94 -22.17 4.23
C ILE A 132 -2.77 -23.21 5.32
N TYR A 133 -2.53 -22.73 6.53
CA TYR A 133 -2.36 -23.56 7.73
C TYR A 133 -3.45 -23.24 8.74
N ARG A 134 -3.86 -24.23 9.50
CA ARG A 134 -4.84 -24.08 10.58
C ARG A 134 -4.23 -24.52 11.90
N LYS A 135 -4.53 -23.80 12.97
CA LYS A 135 -4.15 -24.18 14.32
C LYS A 135 -5.06 -25.30 14.82
N GLU A 136 -4.47 -26.46 15.08
CA GLU A 136 -5.10 -27.61 15.71
C GLU A 136 -4.34 -27.95 17.01
N GLY A 137 -4.92 -27.61 18.15
CA GLY A 137 -4.22 -27.72 19.43
C GLY A 137 -3.04 -26.76 19.52
N GLN A 138 -1.82 -27.32 19.53
CA GLN A 138 -0.55 -26.54 19.56
C GLN A 138 0.18 -26.55 18.21
N GLU A 139 -0.35 -27.24 17.21
CA GLU A 139 0.29 -27.40 15.92
C GLU A 139 -0.42 -26.61 14.83
N LEU A 140 0.34 -26.26 13.77
CA LEU A 140 -0.19 -25.72 12.53
C LEU A 140 -0.26 -26.83 11.50
N VAL A 141 -1.47 -27.18 11.09
CA VAL A 141 -1.73 -28.24 10.11
C VAL A 141 -1.99 -27.59 8.75
N TYR A 142 -1.37 -28.13 7.71
CA TYR A 142 -1.63 -27.73 6.32
C TYR A 142 -3.07 -28.03 5.92
N VAL A 143 -3.79 -27.06 5.36
CA VAL A 143 -5.22 -27.17 5.02
C VAL A 143 -5.42 -27.09 3.52
N GLU A 144 -4.75 -26.18 2.84
CA GLU A 144 -4.99 -25.85 1.45
C GLU A 144 -3.72 -25.31 0.79
N LYS A 145 -3.50 -25.63 -0.49
CA LYS A 145 -2.36 -25.05 -1.23
C LYS A 145 -2.62 -23.59 -1.55
N ALA A 146 -1.53 -22.83 -1.75
CA ALA A 146 -1.60 -21.49 -2.30
C ALA A 146 -2.31 -21.49 -3.65
N ASP A 147 -3.13 -20.49 -3.90
CA ASP A 147 -3.78 -20.27 -5.19
C ASP A 147 -2.81 -19.73 -6.24
N SER A 148 -1.70 -19.11 -5.79
CA SER A 148 -0.65 -18.53 -6.62
C SER A 148 0.72 -18.69 -5.93
N GLU A 149 1.55 -19.66 -6.36
CA GLU A 149 2.88 -19.86 -5.78
C GLU A 149 3.78 -18.64 -6.02
N ASP A 150 3.76 -18.07 -7.23
CA ASP A 150 4.57 -16.90 -7.59
C ASP A 150 4.19 -15.65 -6.79
N GLY A 151 2.89 -15.37 -6.61
CA GLY A 151 2.41 -14.26 -5.79
C GLY A 151 2.82 -14.39 -4.32
N TYR A 152 2.70 -15.59 -3.73
CA TYR A 152 3.14 -15.85 -2.34
C TYR A 152 4.65 -15.61 -2.16
N LEU A 153 5.46 -16.09 -3.08
CA LEU A 153 6.91 -15.86 -3.09
C LEU A 153 7.24 -14.37 -3.28
N GLY A 154 6.54 -13.70 -4.19
CA GLY A 154 6.66 -12.26 -4.41
C GLY A 154 6.39 -11.45 -3.14
N MET A 155 5.32 -11.77 -2.40
CA MET A 155 4.98 -11.11 -1.15
C MET A 155 5.98 -11.39 -0.01
N TYR A 156 6.52 -12.60 0.07
CA TYR A 156 7.61 -12.91 1.01
C TYR A 156 8.84 -12.03 0.75
N LEU A 157 9.29 -11.95 -0.51
CA LEU A 157 10.44 -11.14 -0.89
C LEU A 157 10.18 -9.64 -0.69
N PHE A 158 8.94 -9.20 -0.93
CA PHE A 158 8.55 -7.82 -0.69
C PHE A 158 8.65 -7.44 0.79
N LEU A 159 8.10 -8.27 1.68
CA LEU A 159 8.21 -8.05 3.12
C LEU A 159 9.67 -8.07 3.59
N MET A 160 10.45 -9.04 3.11
CA MET A 160 11.87 -9.18 3.44
C MET A 160 12.65 -7.92 3.08
N GLY A 161 12.52 -7.46 1.84
CA GLY A 161 13.20 -6.25 1.36
C GLY A 161 12.79 -4.98 2.11
N GLU A 162 11.50 -4.79 2.38
CA GLU A 162 11.01 -3.64 3.16
C GLU A 162 11.51 -3.66 4.61
N TYR A 163 11.53 -4.83 5.26
CA TYR A 163 12.06 -4.98 6.61
C TYR A 163 13.54 -4.60 6.67
N LEU A 164 14.36 -5.23 5.84
CA LEU A 164 15.80 -5.00 5.84
C LEU A 164 16.16 -3.55 5.50
N LYS A 165 15.48 -2.98 4.50
CA LYS A 165 15.65 -1.57 4.13
C LYS A 165 15.32 -0.61 5.28
N LYS A 166 14.27 -0.89 6.06
CA LYS A 166 13.84 -0.02 7.16
C LYS A 166 14.65 -0.20 8.43
N THR A 167 15.06 -1.40 8.72
CA THR A 167 15.70 -1.74 10.01
C THR A 167 17.23 -1.76 9.94
N GLY A 168 17.80 -2.03 8.76
CA GLY A 168 19.22 -2.31 8.61
C GLY A 168 19.68 -3.58 9.34
N ASP A 169 18.78 -4.52 9.64
CA ASP A 169 19.03 -5.74 10.40
C ASP A 169 19.77 -6.78 9.55
N THR A 170 21.07 -6.60 9.43
CA THR A 170 21.94 -7.54 8.71
C THR A 170 22.28 -8.80 9.52
N GLU A 171 22.14 -8.78 10.85
CA GLU A 171 22.41 -9.94 11.70
C GLU A 171 21.40 -11.07 11.45
N SER A 172 20.13 -10.72 11.31
CA SER A 172 19.08 -11.70 10.99
C SER A 172 19.16 -12.23 9.57
N LEU A 173 19.78 -11.50 8.64
CA LEU A 173 19.87 -11.85 7.21
C LEU A 173 20.50 -13.21 6.98
N GLU A 174 21.57 -13.57 7.74
CA GLU A 174 22.25 -14.87 7.60
C GLU A 174 21.26 -16.02 7.79
N SER A 175 20.32 -15.91 8.75
CA SER A 175 19.31 -16.93 9.01
C SER A 175 18.22 -17.02 7.93
N TRP A 176 18.04 -15.98 7.11
CA TRP A 176 17.02 -15.91 6.05
C TRP A 176 17.57 -16.15 4.65
N GLN A 177 18.89 -16.11 4.48
CA GLN A 177 19.55 -16.15 3.18
C GLN A 177 19.14 -17.38 2.36
N GLU A 178 19.11 -18.57 2.97
CA GLU A 178 18.69 -19.80 2.29
C GLU A 178 17.24 -19.73 1.79
N GLY A 179 16.32 -19.14 2.60
CA GLY A 179 14.94 -18.95 2.20
C GLY A 179 14.78 -17.91 1.08
N ILE A 180 15.59 -16.84 1.09
CA ILE A 180 15.62 -15.86 0.00
C ILE A 180 16.08 -16.51 -1.29
N HIS A 181 17.19 -17.28 -1.26
CA HIS A 181 17.70 -18.01 -2.42
C HIS A 181 16.64 -18.97 -2.95
N LEU A 182 16.03 -19.79 -2.07
CA LEU A 182 14.97 -20.71 -2.47
C LEU A 182 13.79 -19.98 -3.15
N ALA A 183 13.34 -18.86 -2.59
CA ALA A 183 12.25 -18.09 -3.17
C ALA A 183 12.60 -17.56 -4.57
N VAL A 184 13.81 -17.01 -4.75
CA VAL A 184 14.29 -16.50 -6.05
C VAL A 184 14.41 -17.64 -7.06
N ASP A 185 14.99 -18.80 -6.68
CA ASP A 185 15.13 -19.96 -7.55
C ASP A 185 13.77 -20.54 -7.97
N LYS A 186 12.80 -20.59 -7.04
CA LYS A 186 11.43 -21.02 -7.37
C LYS A 186 10.75 -20.04 -8.33
N ILE A 187 10.83 -18.74 -8.10
CA ILE A 187 10.32 -17.74 -9.04
C ILE A 187 10.98 -17.94 -10.41
N GLN A 188 12.30 -18.10 -10.46
CA GLN A 188 13.02 -18.35 -11.71
C GLN A 188 12.51 -19.61 -12.43
N SER A 189 12.22 -20.67 -11.69
CA SER A 189 11.67 -21.92 -12.25
C SER A 189 10.25 -21.77 -12.81
N LEU A 190 9.48 -20.80 -12.30
CA LEU A 190 8.14 -20.46 -12.76
C LEU A 190 8.14 -19.50 -13.95
N MET A 191 9.30 -18.93 -14.30
CA MET A 191 9.37 -17.97 -15.43
C MET A 191 9.12 -18.65 -16.78
N ARG A 192 8.31 -17.98 -17.60
CA ARG A 192 8.00 -18.32 -19.00
C ARG A 192 8.03 -17.07 -19.85
N ASP A 193 8.97 -17.00 -20.77
CA ASP A 193 9.17 -15.84 -21.64
C ASP A 193 9.26 -14.51 -20.89
N GLY A 194 9.90 -14.53 -19.72
CA GLY A 194 10.14 -13.36 -18.88
C GLY A 194 8.96 -12.92 -18.00
N THR A 195 7.88 -13.71 -17.92
CA THR A 195 6.76 -13.56 -16.98
C THR A 195 6.66 -14.81 -16.10
N THR A 196 6.00 -14.73 -14.94
CA THR A 196 5.79 -15.89 -14.05
C THR A 196 4.41 -16.50 -14.25
N GLN A 197 4.35 -17.83 -14.20
CA GLN A 197 3.11 -18.60 -14.12
C GLN A 197 2.75 -18.89 -12.66
N VAL A 198 1.47 -19.06 -12.39
CA VAL A 198 0.90 -19.31 -11.05
C VAL A 198 1.63 -20.44 -10.29
N SER A 199 1.88 -21.57 -10.95
CA SER A 199 2.61 -22.71 -10.38
C SER A 199 3.12 -23.62 -11.48
N THR A 200 3.84 -24.68 -11.11
CA THR A 200 4.25 -25.73 -12.08
C THR A 200 3.05 -26.52 -12.63
N GLU A 201 1.94 -26.58 -11.89
CA GLU A 201 0.74 -27.31 -12.28
C GLU A 201 -0.27 -26.40 -13.01
N ASN A 202 -0.26 -25.08 -12.72
CA ASN A 202 -1.11 -24.08 -13.34
C ASN A 202 -0.26 -23.07 -14.11
N THR A 203 -0.24 -23.20 -15.43
CA THR A 203 0.57 -22.36 -16.34
C THR A 203 -0.08 -21.03 -16.69
N THR A 204 -1.19 -20.66 -16.06
CA THR A 204 -1.80 -19.34 -16.25
C THR A 204 -0.87 -18.23 -15.76
N ILE A 205 -0.80 -17.14 -16.49
CA ILE A 205 0.08 -16.00 -16.22
C ILE A 205 -0.80 -14.78 -15.98
N TYR A 206 -0.92 -14.36 -14.71
CA TYR A 206 -1.72 -13.21 -14.30
C TYR A 206 -0.87 -11.94 -14.15
N LEU A 207 -1.45 -10.80 -14.51
CA LEU A 207 -0.83 -9.48 -14.31
C LEU A 207 -0.53 -9.22 -12.83
N MET A 208 -1.50 -9.51 -11.95
CA MET A 208 -1.38 -9.16 -10.53
C MET A 208 -0.24 -9.92 -9.88
N ASP A 209 -0.14 -11.24 -10.10
CA ASP A 209 0.93 -12.08 -9.56
C ASP A 209 2.30 -11.62 -10.06
N ASN A 210 2.41 -11.31 -11.36
CA ASN A 210 3.65 -10.79 -11.96
C ASN A 210 4.06 -9.42 -11.38
N LEU A 211 3.10 -8.57 -11.02
CA LEU A 211 3.37 -7.29 -10.34
C LEU A 211 3.84 -7.50 -8.90
N GLU A 212 3.33 -8.50 -8.20
CA GLU A 212 3.78 -8.87 -6.85
C GLU A 212 5.20 -9.44 -6.87
N VAL A 213 5.51 -10.31 -7.82
CA VAL A 213 6.88 -10.80 -8.03
C VAL A 213 7.83 -9.65 -8.36
N TRP A 214 7.46 -8.78 -9.29
CA TRP A 214 8.25 -7.57 -9.62
C TRP A 214 8.48 -6.69 -8.39
N LYS A 215 7.46 -6.52 -7.56
CA LYS A 215 7.53 -5.73 -6.32
C LYS A 215 8.49 -6.37 -5.31
N GLY A 216 8.42 -7.69 -5.15
CA GLY A 216 9.32 -8.45 -4.28
C GLY A 216 10.78 -8.33 -4.69
N LEU A 217 11.08 -8.58 -5.97
CA LEU A 217 12.43 -8.43 -6.52
C LEU A 217 12.95 -6.99 -6.40
N SER A 218 12.08 -6.00 -6.66
CA SER A 218 12.43 -4.58 -6.52
C SER A 218 12.73 -4.18 -5.07
N ALA A 219 12.03 -4.76 -4.10
CA ALA A 219 12.26 -4.50 -2.68
C ALA A 219 13.60 -5.08 -2.21
N LEU A 220 13.93 -6.30 -2.64
CA LEU A 220 15.23 -6.91 -2.35
C LEU A 220 16.39 -6.09 -2.93
N GLU A 221 16.29 -5.72 -4.21
CA GLU A 221 17.29 -4.87 -4.86
C GLU A 221 17.48 -3.53 -4.13
N ALA A 222 16.37 -2.90 -3.73
CA ALA A 222 16.38 -1.62 -3.00
C ALA A 222 16.92 -1.72 -1.56
N ALA A 223 16.91 -2.90 -0.96
CA ALA A 223 17.49 -3.15 0.36
C ALA A 223 19.02 -3.30 0.32
N ASP A 224 19.59 -3.53 -0.88
CA ASP A 224 21.05 -3.64 -1.13
C ASP A 224 21.75 -4.65 -0.21
N ILE A 225 21.06 -5.74 0.11
CA ILE A 225 21.47 -6.71 1.15
C ILE A 225 22.33 -7.86 0.65
N MET A 226 22.39 -8.04 -0.67
CA MET A 226 23.09 -9.15 -1.30
C MET A 226 24.47 -8.74 -1.85
N GLN A 227 25.07 -7.64 -1.31
CA GLN A 227 26.34 -7.09 -1.80
C GLN A 227 27.48 -8.11 -1.80
N ASP A 228 27.48 -9.02 -0.82
CA ASP A 228 28.50 -10.07 -0.72
C ASP A 228 28.24 -11.25 -1.68
N ASP A 229 27.01 -11.36 -2.25
CA ASP A 229 26.66 -12.32 -3.29
C ASP A 229 26.33 -11.61 -4.62
N MET A 230 27.37 -11.16 -5.30
CA MET A 230 27.27 -10.47 -6.59
C MET A 230 26.50 -11.27 -7.65
N ARG A 231 26.59 -12.61 -7.61
CA ARG A 231 25.88 -13.45 -8.57
C ARG A 231 24.37 -13.42 -8.34
N GLN A 232 23.95 -13.54 -7.10
CA GLN A 232 22.53 -13.48 -6.75
C GLN A 232 21.94 -12.09 -7.00
N THR A 233 22.69 -11.04 -6.67
CA THR A 233 22.31 -9.64 -6.98
C THR A 233 22.07 -9.45 -8.48
N GLN A 234 22.97 -9.97 -9.32
CA GLN A 234 22.81 -9.88 -10.78
C GLN A 234 21.57 -10.65 -11.25
N VAL A 235 21.32 -11.85 -10.75
CA VAL A 235 20.13 -12.66 -11.09
C VAL A 235 18.84 -11.89 -10.74
N ILE A 236 18.75 -11.34 -9.53
CA ILE A 236 17.58 -10.57 -9.09
C ILE A 236 17.35 -9.34 -10.01
N THR A 237 18.41 -8.61 -10.32
CA THR A 237 18.33 -7.42 -11.19
C THR A 237 17.86 -7.79 -12.59
N GLU A 238 18.47 -8.80 -13.21
CA GLU A 238 18.11 -9.28 -14.56
C GLU A 238 16.66 -9.78 -14.61
N MET A 239 16.23 -10.56 -13.62
CA MET A 239 14.85 -11.05 -13.51
C MET A 239 13.86 -9.88 -13.39
N ARG A 240 14.14 -8.92 -12.49
CA ARG A 240 13.28 -7.74 -12.27
C ARG A 240 13.17 -6.88 -13.54
N GLU A 241 14.29 -6.61 -14.23
CA GLU A 241 14.29 -5.79 -15.45
C GLU A 241 13.56 -6.47 -16.60
N ASN A 242 13.80 -7.79 -16.77
CA ASN A 242 13.10 -8.55 -17.79
C ASN A 242 11.60 -8.59 -17.51
N LEU A 243 11.21 -8.89 -16.27
CA LEU A 243 9.81 -8.93 -15.84
C LEU A 243 9.14 -7.56 -16.04
N GLN A 244 9.80 -6.45 -15.66
CA GLN A 244 9.28 -5.10 -15.89
C GLN A 244 8.99 -4.85 -17.37
N LYS A 245 9.94 -5.20 -18.25
CA LYS A 245 9.78 -5.06 -19.69
C LYS A 245 8.62 -5.90 -20.23
N GLN A 246 8.49 -7.13 -19.73
CA GLN A 246 7.42 -8.03 -20.17
C GLN A 246 6.04 -7.57 -19.67
N ILE A 247 5.92 -7.10 -18.41
CA ILE A 247 4.68 -6.53 -17.91
C ILE A 247 4.20 -5.38 -18.83
N GLU A 248 5.10 -4.45 -19.18
CA GLU A 248 4.76 -3.34 -20.07
C GLU A 248 4.39 -3.79 -21.50
N THR A 249 4.97 -4.89 -21.97
CA THR A 249 4.85 -5.32 -23.37
C THR A 249 3.65 -6.22 -23.59
N VAL A 250 3.43 -7.19 -22.68
CA VAL A 250 2.43 -8.24 -22.92
C VAL A 250 1.10 -7.99 -22.21
N PHE A 251 1.11 -7.23 -21.11
CA PHE A 251 -0.12 -6.93 -20.40
C PHE A 251 -0.74 -5.57 -20.74
N TRP A 252 0.03 -4.63 -21.29
CA TRP A 252 -0.53 -3.36 -21.74
C TRP A 252 -1.20 -3.52 -23.11
N ASP A 253 -2.50 -3.31 -23.18
CA ASP A 253 -3.28 -3.30 -24.42
C ASP A 253 -3.34 -1.85 -24.95
N GLU A 254 -2.40 -1.52 -25.83
CA GLU A 254 -2.28 -0.20 -26.43
C GLU A 254 -3.55 0.24 -27.19
N LYS A 255 -4.21 -0.69 -27.87
CA LYS A 255 -5.42 -0.40 -28.65
C LYS A 255 -6.58 0.03 -27.78
N ASN A 256 -6.76 -0.63 -26.63
CA ASN A 256 -7.88 -0.40 -25.71
C ASN A 256 -7.48 0.46 -24.50
N GLN A 257 -6.20 0.88 -24.39
CA GLN A 257 -5.64 1.70 -23.31
C GLN A 257 -5.97 1.13 -21.93
N ARG A 258 -5.74 -0.17 -21.73
CA ARG A 258 -6.05 -0.90 -20.51
C ARG A 258 -5.05 -2.02 -20.25
N TRP A 259 -5.06 -2.55 -19.03
CA TRP A 259 -4.29 -3.73 -18.68
C TRP A 259 -5.07 -5.02 -18.96
N ARG A 260 -4.41 -6.01 -19.57
CA ARG A 260 -4.90 -7.38 -19.64
C ARG A 260 -4.78 -8.03 -18.27
N ILE A 261 -5.76 -8.87 -17.91
CA ILE A 261 -5.76 -9.60 -16.64
C ILE A 261 -4.79 -10.78 -16.71
N MET A 262 -4.79 -11.46 -17.86
CA MET A 262 -3.96 -12.62 -18.18
C MET A 262 -3.18 -12.35 -19.46
N ARG A 263 -1.95 -12.91 -19.56
CA ARG A 263 -1.08 -12.73 -20.73
C ARG A 263 -1.75 -13.18 -22.04
N ASP A 264 -2.38 -14.34 -22.01
CA ASP A 264 -2.88 -15.02 -23.22
C ASP A 264 -4.39 -14.85 -23.41
N SER A 265 -5.00 -13.82 -22.81
CA SER A 265 -6.43 -13.53 -22.92
C SER A 265 -6.74 -12.05 -23.04
N ASP A 266 -7.58 -11.71 -24.01
CA ASP A 266 -8.14 -10.36 -24.17
C ASP A 266 -9.47 -10.18 -23.43
N HIS A 267 -9.90 -11.20 -22.65
CA HIS A 267 -11.15 -11.13 -21.93
C HIS A 267 -11.13 -9.99 -20.91
N TYR A 268 -12.17 -9.17 -20.93
CA TYR A 268 -12.35 -8.05 -20.01
C TYR A 268 -13.83 -7.75 -19.81
N ASN A 269 -14.26 -7.73 -18.56
CA ASN A 269 -15.61 -7.33 -18.21
C ASN A 269 -15.56 -6.05 -17.33
N PRO A 270 -15.88 -4.88 -17.91
CA PRO A 270 -15.79 -3.62 -17.17
C PRO A 270 -16.75 -3.52 -15.98
N GLU A 271 -17.80 -4.37 -15.91
CA GLU A 271 -18.76 -4.38 -14.80
C GLU A 271 -18.25 -5.19 -13.59
N LYS A 272 -17.17 -5.93 -13.76
CA LYS A 272 -16.66 -6.82 -12.73
C LYS A 272 -15.53 -6.14 -11.95
N PHE A 273 -15.69 -6.03 -10.62
CA PHE A 273 -14.68 -5.45 -9.75
C PHE A 273 -13.40 -6.29 -9.73
N TYR A 274 -13.51 -7.60 -9.46
CA TYR A 274 -12.39 -8.54 -9.42
C TYR A 274 -12.64 -9.71 -10.39
N PRO A 275 -11.64 -10.07 -11.19
CA PRO A 275 -10.31 -9.49 -11.27
C PRO A 275 -10.21 -8.26 -12.20
N ASP A 276 -11.23 -7.98 -13.00
CA ASP A 276 -11.17 -7.07 -14.17
C ASP A 276 -10.87 -5.62 -13.79
N GLY A 277 -11.65 -5.06 -12.87
CA GLY A 277 -11.49 -3.67 -12.42
C GLY A 277 -10.20 -3.47 -11.62
N ILE A 278 -9.92 -4.39 -10.68
CA ILE A 278 -8.74 -4.27 -9.82
C ILE A 278 -7.43 -4.35 -10.62
N ALA A 279 -7.37 -5.17 -11.66
CA ALA A 279 -6.21 -5.27 -12.54
C ALA A 279 -5.84 -3.92 -13.20
N GLN A 280 -6.82 -3.01 -13.42
CA GLN A 280 -6.56 -1.71 -14.02
C GLN A 280 -5.80 -0.76 -13.09
N VAL A 281 -5.88 -0.96 -11.79
CA VAL A 281 -5.22 -0.13 -10.77
C VAL A 281 -4.10 -0.85 -10.02
N TYR A 282 -3.94 -2.17 -10.24
CA TYR A 282 -2.92 -2.96 -9.55
C TYR A 282 -1.48 -2.50 -9.80
N PRO A 283 -1.10 -2.01 -11.01
CA PRO A 283 0.21 -1.40 -11.20
C PRO A 283 0.46 -0.21 -10.25
N LEU A 284 -0.55 0.62 -9.97
CA LEU A 284 -0.44 1.70 -8.98
C LEU A 284 -0.29 1.14 -7.57
N ILE A 285 -1.08 0.13 -7.20
CA ILE A 285 -1.00 -0.56 -5.90
C ILE A 285 0.43 -1.04 -5.63
N CYS A 286 1.06 -1.67 -6.63
CA CYS A 286 2.44 -2.13 -6.53
C CYS A 286 3.50 -1.01 -6.68
N GLY A 287 3.10 0.21 -7.01
CA GLY A 287 4.02 1.32 -7.29
C GLY A 287 4.81 1.12 -8.59
N PHE A 288 4.27 0.34 -9.51
CA PHE A 288 4.87 0.08 -10.82
C PHE A 288 4.83 1.34 -11.69
N LYS A 289 6.00 1.74 -12.19
CA LYS A 289 6.14 2.96 -13.00
C LYS A 289 5.80 2.66 -14.46
N VAL A 290 4.59 2.98 -14.85
CA VAL A 290 4.14 2.84 -16.26
C VAL A 290 4.65 4.01 -17.12
N LYS A 291 4.88 3.74 -18.39
CA LYS A 291 5.23 4.78 -19.40
C LYS A 291 4.06 5.74 -19.60
N GLU A 292 2.86 5.19 -19.72
CA GLU A 292 1.63 5.92 -20.04
C GLU A 292 0.92 6.49 -18.80
N LYS A 293 1.59 7.41 -18.07
CA LYS A 293 1.07 7.99 -16.82
C LYS A 293 -0.34 8.59 -16.93
N LYS A 294 -0.67 9.19 -18.10
CA LYS A 294 -2.00 9.78 -18.34
C LYS A 294 -3.08 8.71 -18.44
N ALA A 295 -2.78 7.62 -19.19
CA ALA A 295 -3.70 6.50 -19.31
C ALA A 295 -3.92 5.82 -17.96
N GLN A 296 -2.86 5.60 -17.17
CA GLN A 296 -2.96 5.02 -15.84
C GLN A 296 -3.82 5.89 -14.89
N LYS A 297 -3.67 7.22 -14.93
CA LYS A 297 -4.53 8.12 -14.15
C LYS A 297 -5.98 8.07 -14.62
N ALA A 298 -6.23 7.94 -15.92
CA ALA A 298 -7.58 7.78 -16.49
C ALA A 298 -8.23 6.47 -16.00
N LEU A 299 -7.49 5.35 -16.01
CA LEU A 299 -7.96 4.06 -15.48
C LEU A 299 -8.30 4.14 -13.99
N TYR A 300 -7.46 4.80 -13.18
CA TYR A 300 -7.76 5.05 -11.77
C TYR A 300 -9.05 5.85 -11.57
N ASN A 301 -9.24 6.92 -12.35
CA ASN A 301 -10.45 7.73 -12.25
C ASN A 301 -11.71 6.93 -12.64
N GLN A 302 -11.65 6.15 -13.73
CA GLN A 302 -12.74 5.28 -14.16
C GLN A 302 -13.07 4.21 -13.11
N PHE A 303 -12.04 3.59 -12.53
CA PHE A 303 -12.19 2.61 -11.46
C PHE A 303 -12.87 3.22 -10.24
N THR A 304 -12.43 4.40 -9.80
CA THR A 304 -12.95 5.12 -8.64
C THR A 304 -14.42 5.53 -8.86
N GLU A 305 -14.73 6.12 -10.03
CA GLU A 305 -16.09 6.53 -10.37
C GLU A 305 -17.05 5.33 -10.41
N LYS A 306 -16.62 4.23 -11.03
CA LYS A 306 -17.47 3.07 -11.23
C LYS A 306 -17.69 2.26 -9.97
N PHE A 307 -16.63 1.95 -9.23
CA PHE A 307 -16.70 1.00 -8.13
C PHE A 307 -16.83 1.65 -6.76
N GLN A 308 -16.57 2.95 -6.64
CA GLN A 308 -16.64 3.66 -5.35
C GLN A 308 -15.95 2.85 -4.24
N TRP A 309 -14.74 2.37 -4.54
CA TRP A 309 -13.97 1.42 -3.74
C TRP A 309 -13.75 1.87 -2.29
N GLN A 310 -13.72 3.18 -2.04
CA GLN A 310 -13.62 3.77 -0.69
C GLN A 310 -14.83 3.43 0.20
N GLU A 311 -15.95 3.01 -0.38
CA GLU A 311 -17.14 2.58 0.35
C GLU A 311 -17.13 1.09 0.71
N MET A 312 -16.06 0.36 0.41
CA MET A 312 -15.80 -1.06 0.65
C MET A 312 -17.00 -2.01 0.46
N ASN A 313 -18.15 -1.73 1.08
CA ASN A 313 -19.36 -2.57 1.07
C ASN A 313 -20.03 -2.73 -0.30
N LYS A 314 -19.68 -1.92 -1.29
CA LYS A 314 -20.23 -1.99 -2.66
C LYS A 314 -19.36 -2.85 -3.60
N THR A 315 -18.10 -3.00 -3.30
CA THR A 315 -17.11 -3.56 -4.22
C THR A 315 -16.78 -5.02 -3.98
N ARG A 316 -17.02 -5.51 -2.76
CA ARG A 316 -16.47 -6.78 -2.30
C ARG A 316 -17.44 -7.94 -2.27
N LYS A 317 -16.87 -9.12 -2.48
CA LYS A 317 -17.37 -10.39 -1.96
C LYS A 317 -16.18 -11.10 -1.33
N GLY A 318 -16.15 -11.24 -0.02
CA GLY A 318 -15.13 -11.99 0.71
C GLY A 318 -13.96 -11.21 1.26
N PHE A 319 -13.69 -9.97 0.78
CA PHE A 319 -12.59 -9.11 1.26
C PHE A 319 -13.05 -7.66 1.40
N ALA A 320 -12.37 -6.89 2.25
CA ALA A 320 -12.61 -5.47 2.38
C ALA A 320 -11.93 -4.65 1.26
N TRP A 321 -10.89 -5.21 0.63
CA TRP A 321 -10.13 -4.61 -0.47
C TRP A 321 -9.47 -3.27 -0.09
N THR A 322 -9.00 -3.16 1.15
CA THR A 322 -8.31 -1.95 1.62
C THR A 322 -7.06 -1.65 0.81
N ILE A 323 -6.39 -2.65 0.26
CA ILE A 323 -5.23 -2.48 -0.64
C ILE A 323 -5.45 -1.45 -1.77
N THR A 324 -6.70 -1.20 -2.16
CA THR A 324 -7.04 -0.20 -3.19
C THR A 324 -6.64 1.23 -2.81
N GLY A 325 -6.54 1.53 -1.52
CA GLY A 325 -6.05 2.81 -1.03
C GLY A 325 -4.60 3.09 -1.43
N MET A 326 -3.77 2.05 -1.63
CA MET A 326 -2.40 2.24 -2.14
C MET A 326 -2.38 2.86 -3.55
N ALA A 327 -3.38 2.58 -4.39
CA ALA A 327 -3.49 3.26 -5.68
C ALA A 327 -3.77 4.76 -5.50
N ALA A 328 -4.61 5.14 -4.51
CA ALA A 328 -4.87 6.53 -4.16
C ALA A 328 -3.61 7.24 -3.63
N VAL A 329 -2.79 6.56 -2.82
CA VAL A 329 -1.48 7.06 -2.36
C VAL A 329 -0.60 7.43 -3.56
N GLN A 330 -0.49 6.56 -4.55
CA GLN A 330 0.36 6.78 -5.73
C GLN A 330 -0.10 7.97 -6.59
N VAL A 331 -1.40 8.20 -6.70
CA VAL A 331 -1.94 9.32 -7.47
C VAL A 331 -2.23 10.57 -6.62
N ARG A 332 -1.92 10.53 -5.32
CA ARG A 332 -2.12 11.59 -4.34
C ARG A 332 -3.60 12.00 -4.17
N ASP A 333 -4.49 11.00 -4.19
CA ASP A 333 -5.92 11.21 -3.97
C ASP A 333 -6.27 11.10 -2.48
N ASN A 334 -5.88 12.08 -1.71
CA ASN A 334 -6.11 12.13 -0.27
C ASN A 334 -7.60 12.15 0.11
N LYS A 335 -8.47 12.64 -0.79
CA LYS A 335 -9.91 12.69 -0.50
C LYS A 335 -10.49 11.29 -0.36
N HIS A 336 -10.34 10.44 -1.38
CA HIS A 336 -10.89 9.09 -1.36
C HIS A 336 -10.14 8.19 -0.36
N LEU A 337 -8.85 8.42 -0.15
CA LEU A 337 -8.08 7.70 0.85
C LEU A 337 -8.58 7.97 2.29
N ILE A 338 -8.85 9.24 2.64
CA ILE A 338 -9.43 9.59 3.95
C ILE A 338 -10.84 9.01 4.08
N GLU A 339 -11.62 8.99 3.01
CA GLU A 339 -12.95 8.38 3.00
C GLU A 339 -12.88 6.87 3.23
N LEU A 340 -11.95 6.16 2.58
CA LEU A 340 -11.68 4.74 2.83
C LEU A 340 -11.38 4.48 4.31
N ILE A 341 -10.42 5.21 4.89
CA ILE A 341 -10.01 5.01 6.30
C ILE A 341 -11.17 5.26 7.26
N LYS A 342 -11.99 6.29 7.02
CA LYS A 342 -13.21 6.56 7.82
C LYS A 342 -14.24 5.43 7.73
N ASN A 343 -14.47 4.94 6.51
CA ASN A 343 -15.41 3.85 6.29
C ASN A 343 -14.89 2.54 6.91
N TYR A 344 -13.59 2.29 6.78
CA TYR A 344 -12.93 1.16 7.44
C TYR A 344 -13.11 1.21 8.96
N GLU A 345 -12.82 2.35 9.59
CA GLU A 345 -12.99 2.53 11.03
C GLU A 345 -14.45 2.32 11.47
N THR A 346 -15.39 2.87 10.71
CA THR A 346 -16.82 2.73 11.00
C THR A 346 -17.30 1.28 10.91
N GLU A 347 -16.86 0.54 9.90
CA GLU A 347 -17.32 -0.81 9.61
C GLU A 347 -16.63 -1.87 10.50
N PHE A 348 -15.33 -1.72 10.76
CA PHE A 348 -14.50 -2.79 11.30
C PHE A 348 -13.89 -2.50 12.66
N HIS A 349 -13.63 -1.26 13.02
CA HIS A 349 -12.90 -0.91 14.25
C HIS A 349 -13.46 -1.58 15.50
N LYS A 350 -14.78 -1.64 15.65
CA LYS A 350 -15.42 -2.26 16.81
C LYS A 350 -15.70 -3.75 16.67
N ASN A 351 -15.85 -4.23 15.45
CA ASN A 351 -16.35 -5.58 15.21
C ASN A 351 -15.27 -6.58 14.85
N ARG A 352 -14.19 -6.16 14.20
CA ARG A 352 -13.07 -7.03 13.76
C ARG A 352 -13.54 -8.37 13.18
N LYS A 353 -14.64 -8.32 12.40
CA LYS A 353 -15.31 -9.48 11.83
C LYS A 353 -15.02 -9.60 10.34
N TYR A 354 -15.27 -10.80 9.81
CA TYR A 354 -15.31 -11.04 8.38
C TYR A 354 -16.12 -9.95 7.65
N PRO A 355 -15.67 -9.41 6.54
CA PRO A 355 -14.49 -9.84 5.75
C PRO A 355 -13.15 -9.19 6.14
N LEU A 356 -12.98 -8.69 7.37
CA LEU A 356 -11.73 -8.12 7.82
C LEU A 356 -10.73 -9.20 8.21
N TYR A 357 -9.57 -9.18 7.57
CA TYR A 357 -8.39 -9.96 7.91
C TYR A 357 -7.27 -9.05 8.40
N THR A 358 -6.30 -9.62 9.12
CA THR A 358 -5.12 -8.87 9.59
C THR A 358 -4.33 -8.22 8.44
N GLY A 359 -4.31 -8.85 7.27
CA GLY A 359 -3.71 -8.27 6.06
C GLY A 359 -4.41 -7.00 5.57
N GLU A 360 -5.74 -6.90 5.71
CA GLU A 360 -6.50 -5.68 5.38
C GLU A 360 -6.15 -4.52 6.31
N ALA A 361 -5.98 -4.80 7.62
CA ALA A 361 -5.49 -3.82 8.58
C ALA A 361 -4.05 -3.39 8.26
N GLY A 362 -3.22 -4.34 7.81
CA GLY A 362 -1.86 -4.08 7.35
C GLY A 362 -1.81 -3.05 6.22
N TRP A 363 -2.72 -3.12 5.25
CA TRP A 363 -2.81 -2.13 4.18
C TRP A 363 -3.25 -0.76 4.70
N ILE A 364 -4.23 -0.67 5.60
CA ILE A 364 -4.61 0.61 6.23
C ILE A 364 -3.40 1.24 6.94
N CYS A 365 -2.59 0.47 7.66
CA CYS A 365 -1.36 0.96 8.26
C CYS A 365 -0.39 1.52 7.20
N ARG A 366 -0.18 0.79 6.09
CA ARG A 366 0.70 1.22 4.99
C ARG A 366 0.20 2.51 4.34
N GLU A 367 -1.07 2.63 4.08
CA GLU A 367 -1.71 3.80 3.50
C GLU A 367 -1.55 5.04 4.37
N ILE A 368 -1.64 4.88 5.68
CA ILE A 368 -1.38 5.97 6.62
C ILE A 368 0.11 6.34 6.62
N GLY A 369 1.00 5.36 6.66
CA GLY A 369 2.45 5.58 6.68
C GLY A 369 2.99 6.18 5.37
N ASP A 370 2.55 5.65 4.23
CA ASP A 370 3.01 6.06 2.89
C ASP A 370 2.17 7.23 2.31
N GLY A 371 1.05 7.59 2.96
CA GLY A 371 0.16 8.65 2.51
C GLY A 371 0.78 10.05 2.58
N VAL A 372 0.36 10.92 1.64
CA VAL A 372 0.83 12.31 1.54
C VAL A 372 0.10 13.29 2.47
N PHE A 373 -0.50 12.79 3.54
CA PHE A 373 -1.25 13.61 4.50
C PHE A 373 -0.38 14.61 5.29
N TRP A 374 0.92 14.39 5.27
CA TRP A 374 1.90 15.05 6.14
C TRP A 374 2.56 16.27 5.48
N HIS A 375 2.15 16.64 4.24
CA HIS A 375 2.74 17.74 3.47
C HIS A 375 1.76 18.88 3.20
#